data_6b35cb39ac3d152a2c556578b152b782
#
_entry.id   6b35cb39ac3d152a2c556578b152b782
#
_cell.length_a   1.000
_cell.length_b   1.000
_cell.length_c   1.000
_cell.angle_alpha   90.00
_cell.angle_beta   90.00
_cell.angle_gamma   90.00
#
_symmetry.space_group_name_H-M   'P 1'
#
loop_
_entity.id
_entity.type
_entity.pdbx_description
1 polymer ?
#
loop_
_entity_poly.entity_id
_entity_poly.type
_entity_poly.pdbx_seq_one_letter_code
_entity_poly.pdbx_strand_id
1 'polypeptide(L)'
;MPEAAAHDRIEALLEGLNPPQREAVTHGEGPLLILAGAGSGKTRVLTHRIAWLVQTGQARHAELLAITFTNKAAQEMRERVELLLGRSTRGMWVMTFHAACARLLRSEAPRLGYTRQYTIYDQADSRRLVKRSIDEVGLDPKRFTPAAIQSQISAAKNWLRDAEAYRQQVDGFFDGKVAEVYEVYERELYSMNAMDFDDLLFRTVNVLELFPEVRARYSAAFRHVLVDEYQDTNHAQYRLLQLIAGEHRNLAVVGDDDQCLLEGTPVTMADGSTRLIEEIRPGDLVLSSYGSGDVRGARVTDVFSSQRTDGIRIRTRGGREIVSTPEHTHFAGFRMGLTPQLHMTYLMRRASRGCRVGVTRTYTDGQVKPVIGIQQRCNQEHADAAWV
;
A
#
# COMPACT_ATOMS: atom_id res chain seq x y z
N MET A 1 -38.83 -25.80 1.36
CA MET A 1 -38.71 -24.91 2.54
C MET A 1 -37.29 -24.33 2.76
N PRO A 2 -36.15 -25.10 2.73
CA PRO A 2 -34.81 -24.50 2.91
C PRO A 2 -34.34 -23.59 1.74
N GLU A 3 -34.78 -23.88 0.52
CA GLU A 3 -34.40 -23.07 -0.68
C GLU A 3 -35.04 -21.67 -0.69
N ALA A 4 -36.30 -21.53 -0.30
CA ALA A 4 -36.96 -20.23 -0.21
C ALA A 4 -36.27 -19.33 0.81
N ALA A 5 -35.91 -19.84 2.00
CA ALA A 5 -35.20 -19.11 3.03
C ALA A 5 -33.75 -18.75 2.64
N ALA A 6 -33.13 -19.49 1.73
CA ALA A 6 -31.81 -19.15 1.16
C ALA A 6 -31.95 -18.06 0.10
N HIS A 7 -32.99 -18.11 -0.74
CA HIS A 7 -33.30 -17.10 -1.73
C HIS A 7 -33.57 -15.74 -1.07
N ASP A 8 -34.45 -15.71 -0.05
CA ASP A 8 -34.78 -14.50 0.69
C ASP A 8 -33.54 -13.83 1.32
N ARG A 9 -32.59 -14.64 1.84
CA ARG A 9 -31.33 -14.11 2.38
C ARG A 9 -30.40 -13.50 1.31
N ILE A 10 -30.37 -14.11 0.13
CA ILE A 10 -29.56 -13.58 -0.99
C ILE A 10 -30.18 -12.26 -1.51
N GLU A 11 -31.50 -12.19 -1.65
CA GLU A 11 -32.17 -10.96 -2.05
C GLU A 11 -31.98 -9.84 -1.01
N ALA A 12 -32.12 -10.14 0.28
CA ALA A 12 -31.84 -9.19 1.36
C ALA A 12 -30.40 -8.66 1.34
N LEU A 13 -29.44 -9.54 0.98
CA LEU A 13 -28.03 -9.13 0.84
C LEU A 13 -27.83 -8.14 -0.32
N LEU A 14 -28.61 -8.24 -1.38
CA LEU A 14 -28.52 -7.37 -2.56
C LEU A 14 -29.38 -6.11 -2.46
N GLU A 15 -30.22 -6.04 -1.42
CA GLU A 15 -31.07 -4.88 -1.17
C GLU A 15 -30.26 -3.61 -0.88
N GLY A 16 -30.68 -2.50 -1.43
CA GLY A 16 -30.00 -1.21 -1.26
C GLY A 16 -28.67 -1.05 -2.01
N LEU A 17 -28.27 -2.04 -2.83
CA LEU A 17 -27.19 -1.88 -3.79
C LEU A 17 -27.71 -1.25 -5.09
N ASN A 18 -26.97 -0.29 -5.65
CA ASN A 18 -27.28 0.22 -6.96
C ASN A 18 -26.91 -0.81 -8.06
N PRO A 19 -27.40 -0.66 -9.31
CA PRO A 19 -27.16 -1.64 -10.37
C PRO A 19 -25.69 -2.00 -10.60
N PRO A 20 -24.72 -1.07 -10.72
CA PRO A 20 -23.30 -1.41 -10.84
C PRO A 20 -22.74 -2.15 -9.63
N GLN A 21 -23.15 -1.77 -8.41
CA GLN A 21 -22.73 -2.46 -7.19
C GLN A 21 -23.28 -3.89 -7.15
N ARG A 22 -24.54 -4.09 -7.54
CA ARG A 22 -25.17 -5.42 -7.63
C ARG A 22 -24.43 -6.30 -8.64
N GLU A 23 -24.12 -5.77 -9.83
CA GLU A 23 -23.36 -6.47 -10.87
C GLU A 23 -21.98 -6.90 -10.33
N ALA A 24 -21.24 -6.01 -9.67
CA ALA A 24 -19.94 -6.33 -9.08
C ALA A 24 -20.02 -7.37 -7.96
N VAL A 25 -21.05 -7.33 -7.12
CA VAL A 25 -21.29 -8.30 -6.05
C VAL A 25 -21.60 -9.68 -6.62
N THR A 26 -22.40 -9.77 -7.66
CA THR A 26 -22.87 -11.04 -8.25
C THR A 26 -22.01 -11.52 -9.41
N HIS A 27 -20.91 -10.81 -9.73
CA HIS A 27 -19.98 -11.23 -10.76
C HIS A 27 -19.51 -12.67 -10.52
N GLY A 28 -19.51 -13.48 -11.56
CA GLY A 28 -19.12 -14.90 -11.49
C GLY A 28 -17.62 -15.12 -11.25
N GLU A 29 -17.08 -16.17 -11.83
CA GLU A 29 -15.64 -16.44 -11.83
C GLU A 29 -14.86 -15.52 -12.76
N GLY A 30 -13.58 -15.37 -12.50
CA GLY A 30 -12.65 -14.56 -13.28
C GLY A 30 -12.27 -13.24 -12.62
N PRO A 31 -11.40 -12.46 -13.27
CA PRO A 31 -10.90 -11.21 -12.70
C PRO A 31 -11.99 -10.12 -12.73
N LEU A 32 -12.08 -9.37 -11.64
CA LEU A 32 -13.01 -8.24 -11.49
C LEU A 32 -12.24 -7.01 -11.03
N LEU A 33 -12.28 -5.97 -11.82
CA LEU A 33 -11.78 -4.65 -11.44
C LEU A 33 -12.97 -3.71 -11.18
N ILE A 34 -13.02 -3.13 -9.99
CA ILE A 34 -14.03 -2.15 -9.59
C ILE A 34 -13.31 -0.82 -9.41
N LEU A 35 -13.58 0.11 -10.34
CA LEU A 35 -13.10 1.49 -10.25
C LEU A 35 -14.20 2.35 -9.68
N ALA A 36 -13.91 3.04 -8.58
CA ALA A 36 -14.92 3.79 -7.89
C ALA A 36 -14.31 4.85 -6.97
N GLY A 37 -14.79 6.07 -7.07
CA GLY A 37 -14.33 7.20 -6.27
C GLY A 37 -14.61 7.10 -4.78
N ALA A 38 -14.06 8.03 -4.02
CA ALA A 38 -14.27 8.09 -2.57
C ALA A 38 -15.77 8.22 -2.22
N GLY A 39 -16.21 7.44 -1.24
CA GLY A 39 -17.61 7.45 -0.80
C GLY A 39 -18.60 6.69 -1.69
N SER A 40 -18.17 6.10 -2.79
CA SER A 40 -18.99 5.29 -3.70
C SER A 40 -19.45 3.95 -3.11
N GLY A 41 -18.90 3.57 -1.96
CA GLY A 41 -19.20 2.29 -1.31
C GLY A 41 -18.28 1.14 -1.71
N LYS A 42 -17.03 1.41 -2.12
CA LYS A 42 -16.01 0.42 -2.47
C LYS A 42 -15.96 -0.77 -1.50
N THR A 43 -15.66 -0.50 -0.25
CA THR A 43 -15.58 -1.53 0.81
C THR A 43 -16.94 -2.23 1.02
N ARG A 44 -18.08 -1.52 0.81
CA ARG A 44 -19.41 -2.15 0.85
C ARG A 44 -19.56 -3.21 -0.22
N VAL A 45 -19.15 -2.93 -1.46
CA VAL A 45 -19.21 -3.91 -2.55
C VAL A 45 -18.36 -5.15 -2.22
N LEU A 46 -17.13 -4.98 -1.73
CA LEU A 46 -16.29 -6.12 -1.34
C LEU A 46 -16.92 -6.97 -0.24
N THR A 47 -17.45 -6.34 0.82
CA THR A 47 -18.06 -7.07 1.94
C THR A 47 -19.32 -7.83 1.51
N HIS A 48 -20.15 -7.22 0.64
CA HIS A 48 -21.33 -7.88 0.08
C HIS A 48 -20.94 -9.04 -0.85
N ARG A 49 -19.88 -8.86 -1.68
CA ARG A 49 -19.37 -9.92 -2.54
C ARG A 49 -18.87 -11.11 -1.73
N ILE A 50 -18.10 -10.88 -0.66
CA ILE A 50 -17.68 -11.95 0.26
C ILE A 50 -18.90 -12.70 0.81
N ALA A 51 -19.87 -11.97 1.33
CA ALA A 51 -21.08 -12.55 1.89
C ALA A 51 -21.89 -13.31 0.85
N TRP A 52 -22.00 -12.79 -0.37
CA TRP A 52 -22.69 -13.42 -1.49
C TRP A 52 -22.02 -14.73 -1.91
N LEU A 53 -20.70 -14.76 -2.09
CA LEU A 53 -19.94 -15.98 -2.41
C LEU A 53 -20.18 -17.08 -1.39
N VAL A 54 -20.25 -16.72 -0.10
CA VAL A 54 -20.49 -17.68 0.98
C VAL A 54 -21.95 -18.13 1.03
N GLN A 55 -22.93 -17.23 0.89
CA GLN A 55 -24.35 -17.56 0.98
C GLN A 55 -24.83 -18.37 -0.22
N THR A 56 -24.28 -18.13 -1.41
CA THR A 56 -24.57 -18.92 -2.62
C THR A 56 -23.82 -20.25 -2.68
N GLY A 57 -22.92 -20.52 -1.71
CA GLY A 57 -22.12 -21.75 -1.68
C GLY A 57 -20.98 -21.79 -2.69
N GLN A 58 -20.67 -20.66 -3.37
CA GLN A 58 -19.57 -20.58 -4.33
C GLN A 58 -18.21 -20.60 -3.65
N ALA A 59 -18.12 -20.16 -2.40
CA ALA A 59 -16.91 -20.23 -1.60
C ALA A 59 -17.17 -20.65 -0.15
N ARG A 60 -16.29 -21.47 0.39
CA ARG A 60 -16.20 -21.73 1.82
C ARG A 60 -15.34 -20.63 2.48
N HIS A 61 -15.52 -20.40 3.78
CA HIS A 61 -14.75 -19.40 4.53
C HIS A 61 -13.24 -19.54 4.34
N ALA A 62 -12.71 -20.77 4.32
CA ALA A 62 -11.29 -21.04 4.18
C ALA A 62 -10.74 -20.79 2.76
N GLU A 63 -11.62 -20.64 1.77
CA GLU A 63 -11.24 -20.39 0.37
C GLU A 63 -11.17 -18.90 0.02
N LEU A 64 -11.46 -18.04 1.02
CA LEU A 64 -11.49 -16.59 0.85
C LEU A 64 -10.27 -15.94 1.49
N LEU A 65 -9.58 -15.12 0.69
CA LEU A 65 -8.50 -14.22 1.11
C LEU A 65 -8.91 -12.79 0.78
N ALA A 66 -9.26 -12.01 1.80
CA ALA A 66 -9.58 -10.60 1.66
C ALA A 66 -8.46 -9.75 2.28
N ILE A 67 -7.89 -8.88 1.48
CA ILE A 67 -6.71 -8.08 1.85
C ILE A 67 -7.05 -6.60 1.88
N THR A 68 -6.58 -5.92 2.92
CA THR A 68 -6.65 -4.46 3.08
C THR A 68 -5.28 -3.90 3.46
N PHE A 69 -5.14 -2.57 3.46
CA PHE A 69 -3.86 -1.94 3.80
C PHE A 69 -3.65 -1.73 5.29
N THR A 70 -4.70 -1.59 6.08
CA THR A 70 -4.59 -1.31 7.52
C THR A 70 -5.31 -2.35 8.38
N ASN A 71 -4.79 -2.58 9.58
CA ASN A 71 -5.44 -3.49 10.54
C ASN A 71 -6.86 -3.02 10.91
N LYS A 72 -7.08 -1.70 10.96
CA LYS A 72 -8.40 -1.12 11.22
C LYS A 72 -9.38 -1.48 10.10
N ALA A 73 -8.99 -1.29 8.83
CA ALA A 73 -9.83 -1.64 7.69
C ALA A 73 -10.13 -3.15 7.65
N ALA A 74 -9.13 -3.99 7.96
CA ALA A 74 -9.34 -5.44 8.06
C ALA A 74 -10.34 -5.82 9.16
N GLN A 75 -10.29 -5.14 10.30
CA GLN A 75 -11.24 -5.36 11.39
C GLN A 75 -12.64 -4.91 10.99
N GLU A 76 -12.80 -3.71 10.45
CA GLU A 76 -14.09 -3.19 9.97
C GLU A 76 -14.68 -4.07 8.87
N MET A 77 -13.85 -4.58 7.96
CA MET A 77 -14.30 -5.51 6.92
C MET A 77 -14.83 -6.81 7.53
N ARG A 78 -14.13 -7.38 8.52
CA ARG A 78 -14.60 -8.58 9.23
C ARG A 78 -15.94 -8.36 9.89
N GLU A 79 -16.08 -7.29 10.67
CA GLU A 79 -17.32 -6.96 11.38
C GLU A 79 -18.52 -6.81 10.43
N ARG A 80 -18.30 -6.13 9.30
CA ARG A 80 -19.33 -5.97 8.26
C ARG A 80 -19.72 -7.30 7.61
N VAL A 81 -18.74 -8.16 7.32
CA VAL A 81 -19.00 -9.48 6.74
C VAL A 81 -19.75 -10.38 7.77
N GLU A 82 -19.36 -10.34 9.04
CA GLU A 82 -20.06 -11.08 10.11
C GLU A 82 -21.51 -10.62 10.27
N LEU A 83 -21.75 -9.30 10.21
CA LEU A 83 -23.11 -8.75 10.24
C LEU A 83 -23.95 -9.23 9.05
N LEU A 84 -23.39 -9.20 7.83
CA LEU A 84 -24.07 -9.65 6.61
C LEU A 84 -24.37 -11.17 6.61
N LEU A 85 -23.45 -11.96 7.16
CA LEU A 85 -23.60 -13.42 7.24
C LEU A 85 -24.46 -13.88 8.42
N GLY A 86 -24.65 -13.04 9.44
CA GLY A 86 -25.26 -13.43 10.72
C GLY A 86 -24.47 -14.50 11.49
N ARG A 87 -23.19 -14.66 11.19
CA ARG A 87 -22.30 -15.66 11.79
C ARG A 87 -20.82 -15.23 11.70
N SER A 88 -19.98 -15.86 12.53
CA SER A 88 -18.54 -15.56 12.58
C SER A 88 -17.82 -15.88 11.27
N THR A 89 -16.84 -15.04 10.93
CA THR A 89 -15.91 -15.23 9.81
C THR A 89 -14.74 -16.16 10.14
N ARG A 90 -14.85 -16.96 11.21
CA ARG A 90 -13.78 -17.87 11.64
C ARG A 90 -13.36 -18.80 10.50
N GLY A 91 -12.05 -18.83 10.24
CA GLY A 91 -11.45 -19.58 9.13
C GLY A 91 -11.23 -18.77 7.87
N MET A 92 -11.86 -17.62 7.70
CA MET A 92 -11.62 -16.69 6.60
C MET A 92 -10.35 -15.87 6.86
N TRP A 93 -9.60 -15.58 5.80
CA TRP A 93 -8.44 -14.67 5.88
C TRP A 93 -8.88 -13.27 5.47
N VAL A 94 -9.23 -12.45 6.46
CA VAL A 94 -9.50 -11.01 6.27
C VAL A 94 -8.44 -10.26 7.04
N MET A 95 -7.42 -9.72 6.36
CA MET A 95 -6.23 -9.18 7.02
C MET A 95 -5.43 -8.26 6.09
N THR A 96 -4.36 -7.67 6.62
CA THR A 96 -3.42 -6.89 5.79
C THR A 96 -2.48 -7.80 5.00
N PHE A 97 -1.84 -7.25 3.94
CA PHE A 97 -0.78 -7.96 3.20
C PHE A 97 0.27 -8.55 4.14
N HIS A 98 0.82 -7.73 5.03
CA HIS A 98 1.86 -8.17 5.96
C HIS A 98 1.39 -9.26 6.93
N ALA A 99 0.15 -9.17 7.41
CA ALA A 99 -0.42 -10.20 8.30
C ALA A 99 -0.61 -11.54 7.57
N ALA A 100 -1.05 -11.49 6.30
CA ALA A 100 -1.18 -12.68 5.46
C ALA A 100 0.19 -13.34 5.20
N CYS A 101 1.19 -12.53 4.83
CA CYS A 101 2.56 -12.99 4.64
C CYS A 101 3.16 -13.57 5.91
N ALA A 102 3.04 -12.88 7.04
CA ALA A 102 3.54 -13.38 8.31
C ALA A 102 2.91 -14.73 8.68
N ARG A 103 1.59 -14.88 8.49
CA ARG A 103 0.89 -16.13 8.76
C ARG A 103 1.33 -17.27 7.83
N LEU A 104 1.57 -16.99 6.54
CA LEU A 104 2.11 -17.95 5.58
C LEU A 104 3.53 -18.36 5.98
N LEU A 105 4.40 -17.40 6.27
CA LEU A 105 5.80 -17.63 6.63
C LEU A 105 5.96 -18.42 7.94
N ARG A 106 5.00 -18.35 8.90
CA ARG A 106 5.04 -19.22 10.08
C ARG A 106 5.06 -20.72 9.71
N SER A 107 4.52 -21.08 8.56
CA SER A 107 4.58 -22.46 8.06
C SER A 107 5.78 -22.69 7.13
N GLU A 108 6.08 -21.74 6.26
CA GLU A 108 6.98 -21.93 5.12
C GLU A 108 8.41 -21.40 5.32
N ALA A 109 8.67 -20.54 6.31
CA ALA A 109 10.00 -19.98 6.56
C ALA A 109 11.15 -21.02 6.68
N PRO A 110 10.91 -22.25 7.19
CA PRO A 110 11.95 -23.28 7.19
C PRO A 110 12.51 -23.64 5.80
N ARG A 111 11.75 -23.42 4.74
CA ARG A 111 12.21 -23.63 3.36
C ARG A 111 13.29 -22.62 2.92
N LEU A 112 13.31 -21.46 3.58
CA LEU A 112 14.31 -20.40 3.37
C LEU A 112 15.43 -20.42 4.44
N GLY A 113 15.47 -21.46 5.30
CA GLY A 113 16.48 -21.57 6.36
C GLY A 113 16.16 -20.84 7.67
N TYR A 114 14.99 -20.18 7.77
CA TYR A 114 14.53 -19.59 9.04
C TYR A 114 13.79 -20.62 9.89
N THR A 115 13.75 -20.40 11.20
CA THR A 115 12.83 -21.18 12.05
C THR A 115 11.41 -20.60 11.98
N ARG A 116 10.42 -21.39 12.40
CA ARG A 116 9.03 -20.92 12.49
C ARG A 116 8.84 -19.80 13.51
N GLN A 117 9.71 -19.69 14.50
CA GLN A 117 9.71 -18.67 15.56
C GLN A 117 10.59 -17.47 15.20
N TYR A 118 10.76 -17.15 13.92
CA TYR A 118 11.49 -15.95 13.53
C TYR A 118 10.92 -14.67 14.18
N THR A 119 11.81 -13.74 14.49
CA THR A 119 11.43 -12.44 15.06
C THR A 119 11.08 -11.46 13.95
N ILE A 120 10.04 -10.66 14.14
CA ILE A 120 9.70 -9.55 13.24
C ILE A 120 10.27 -8.28 13.85
N TYR A 121 11.21 -7.65 13.15
CA TYR A 121 11.80 -6.38 13.54
C TYR A 121 10.87 -5.23 13.17
N ASP A 122 10.61 -4.35 14.13
CA ASP A 122 9.92 -3.10 13.87
C ASP A 122 10.86 -2.07 13.21
N GLN A 123 10.32 -0.87 12.94
CA GLN A 123 11.09 0.20 12.31
C GLN A 123 12.29 0.66 13.16
N ALA A 124 12.17 0.60 14.50
CA ALA A 124 13.24 1.02 15.40
C ALA A 124 14.34 -0.04 15.46
N ASP A 125 13.98 -1.33 15.49
CA ASP A 125 14.91 -2.45 15.43
C ASP A 125 15.69 -2.45 14.13
N SER A 126 14.97 -2.36 13.00
CA SER A 126 15.57 -2.29 11.66
C SER A 126 16.54 -1.11 11.53
N ARG A 127 16.16 0.06 12.04
CA ARG A 127 17.05 1.25 12.02
C ARG A 127 18.29 1.06 12.87
N ARG A 128 18.18 0.41 14.03
CA ARG A 128 19.35 0.09 14.88
C ARG A 128 20.29 -0.88 14.17
N LEU A 129 19.75 -1.87 13.50
CA LEU A 129 20.54 -2.82 12.73
C LEU A 129 21.22 -2.16 11.54
N VAL A 130 20.51 -1.33 10.76
CA VAL A 130 21.11 -0.53 9.67
C VAL A 130 22.26 0.32 10.18
N LYS A 131 22.11 0.98 11.35
CA LYS A 131 23.21 1.75 11.95
C LYS A 131 24.43 0.88 12.25
N ARG A 132 24.23 -0.28 12.84
CA ARG A 132 25.34 -1.24 13.09
C ARG A 132 26.01 -1.69 11.80
N SER A 133 25.23 -1.96 10.77
CA SER A 133 25.74 -2.36 9.44
C SER A 133 26.57 -1.24 8.79
N ILE A 134 26.18 0.03 8.97
CA ILE A 134 26.94 1.21 8.52
C ILE A 134 28.29 1.27 9.25
N ASP A 135 28.27 1.09 10.58
CA ASP A 135 29.47 1.11 11.41
C ASP A 135 30.41 -0.06 11.04
N GLU A 136 29.88 -1.26 10.74
CA GLU A 136 30.66 -2.43 10.33
C GLU A 136 31.31 -2.24 8.96
N VAL A 137 30.64 -1.62 8.01
CA VAL A 137 31.21 -1.28 6.70
C VAL A 137 32.22 -0.13 6.79
N GLY A 138 32.30 0.55 7.94
CA GLY A 138 33.23 1.67 8.17
C GLY A 138 32.82 2.98 7.50
N LEU A 139 31.53 3.20 7.31
CA LEU A 139 31.01 4.42 6.69
C LEU A 139 30.70 5.50 7.72
N ASP A 140 30.90 6.78 7.34
CA ASP A 140 30.53 7.92 8.18
C ASP A 140 28.98 8.05 8.27
N PRO A 141 28.37 7.87 9.46
CA PRO A 141 26.92 7.94 9.61
C PRO A 141 26.34 9.36 9.38
N LYS A 142 27.18 10.40 9.35
CA LYS A 142 26.74 11.75 8.98
C LYS A 142 26.51 11.88 7.48
N ARG A 143 27.31 11.19 6.68
CA ARG A 143 27.22 11.16 5.21
C ARG A 143 26.23 10.07 4.76
N PHE A 144 26.24 8.93 5.40
CA PHE A 144 25.39 7.76 5.12
C PHE A 144 24.40 7.57 6.27
N THR A 145 23.33 8.36 6.29
CA THR A 145 22.40 8.33 7.40
C THR A 145 21.60 7.01 7.42
N PRO A 146 21.37 6.41 8.61
CA PRO A 146 20.59 5.17 8.71
C PRO A 146 19.21 5.26 8.06
N ALA A 147 18.57 6.44 8.10
CA ALA A 147 17.26 6.64 7.49
C ALA A 147 17.33 6.57 5.95
N ALA A 148 18.35 7.17 5.32
CA ALA A 148 18.53 7.14 3.87
C ALA A 148 18.85 5.72 3.39
N ILE A 149 19.76 5.02 4.06
CA ILE A 149 20.11 3.63 3.75
C ILE A 149 18.89 2.71 3.91
N GLN A 150 18.17 2.82 5.04
CA GLN A 150 16.97 2.02 5.29
C GLN A 150 15.91 2.24 4.20
N SER A 151 15.72 3.48 3.76
CA SER A 151 14.78 3.80 2.68
C SER A 151 15.17 3.11 1.36
N GLN A 152 16.47 3.04 1.03
CA GLN A 152 16.95 2.35 -0.18
C GLN A 152 16.76 0.83 -0.08
N ILE A 153 17.08 0.23 1.07
CA ILE A 153 16.87 -1.20 1.32
C ILE A 153 15.38 -1.54 1.23
N SER A 154 14.52 -0.75 1.87
CA SER A 154 13.06 -0.91 1.79
C SER A 154 12.57 -0.82 0.34
N ALA A 155 13.01 0.18 -0.41
CA ALA A 155 12.67 0.31 -1.83
C ALA A 155 13.14 -0.92 -2.64
N ALA A 156 14.36 -1.41 -2.41
CA ALA A 156 14.88 -2.60 -3.08
C ALA A 156 14.00 -3.83 -2.79
N LYS A 157 13.68 -4.09 -1.51
CA LYS A 157 12.80 -5.21 -1.12
C LYS A 157 11.41 -5.11 -1.74
N ASN A 158 10.83 -3.92 -1.77
CA ASN A 158 9.53 -3.67 -2.40
C ASN A 158 9.55 -3.87 -3.92
N TRP A 159 10.72 -3.74 -4.58
CA TRP A 159 10.97 -4.12 -5.97
C TRP A 159 11.46 -5.56 -6.13
N LEU A 160 11.41 -6.38 -5.08
CA LEU A 160 11.85 -7.78 -5.06
C LEU A 160 13.34 -7.94 -5.45
N ARG A 161 14.18 -7.01 -5.00
CA ARG A 161 15.63 -7.05 -5.20
C ARG A 161 16.31 -7.36 -3.89
N ASP A 162 17.03 -8.49 -3.85
CA ASP A 162 17.98 -8.78 -2.77
C ASP A 162 19.25 -7.91 -2.89
N ALA A 163 20.17 -8.07 -1.96
CA ALA A 163 21.40 -7.28 -1.93
C ALA A 163 22.26 -7.50 -3.19
N GLU A 164 22.27 -8.72 -3.73
CA GLU A 164 23.02 -9.05 -4.96
C GLU A 164 22.39 -8.40 -6.20
N ALA A 165 21.08 -8.55 -6.38
CA ALA A 165 20.34 -7.92 -7.48
C ALA A 165 20.40 -6.39 -7.40
N TYR A 166 20.39 -5.83 -6.19
CA TYR A 166 20.59 -4.40 -5.98
C TYR A 166 21.99 -3.96 -6.42
N ARG A 167 23.04 -4.71 -6.02
CA ARG A 167 24.43 -4.43 -6.41
C ARG A 167 24.65 -4.45 -7.92
N GLN A 168 24.01 -5.35 -8.65
CA GLN A 168 24.11 -5.44 -10.11
C GLN A 168 23.52 -4.23 -10.85
N GLN A 169 22.68 -3.45 -10.19
CA GLN A 169 22.01 -2.27 -10.77
C GLN A 169 22.54 -0.95 -10.23
N VAL A 170 23.64 -0.99 -9.48
CA VAL A 170 24.28 0.19 -8.89
C VAL A 170 24.82 1.10 -9.98
N ASP A 171 24.43 2.39 -9.93
CA ASP A 171 24.82 3.39 -10.90
C ASP A 171 25.49 4.61 -10.20
N GLY A 172 26.24 4.36 -9.12
CA GLY A 172 26.93 5.45 -8.42
C GLY A 172 27.60 5.04 -7.11
N PHE A 173 28.47 5.94 -6.63
CA PHE A 173 29.23 5.69 -5.40
C PHE A 173 28.34 5.49 -4.17
N PHE A 174 27.26 6.29 -4.03
CA PHE A 174 26.34 6.17 -2.90
C PHE A 174 25.62 4.83 -2.93
N ASP A 175 25.06 4.44 -4.07
CA ASP A 175 24.31 3.19 -4.21
C ASP A 175 25.23 1.98 -4.04
N GLY A 176 26.51 2.08 -4.46
CA GLY A 176 27.54 1.06 -4.16
C GLY A 176 27.72 0.85 -2.66
N LYS A 177 27.74 1.94 -1.89
CA LYS A 177 27.85 1.86 -0.43
C LYS A 177 26.56 1.37 0.24
N VAL A 178 25.40 1.70 -0.33
CA VAL A 178 24.12 1.09 0.10
C VAL A 178 24.14 -0.42 -0.11
N ALA A 179 24.65 -0.92 -1.25
CA ALA A 179 24.75 -2.35 -1.53
C ALA A 179 25.63 -3.09 -0.49
N GLU A 180 26.78 -2.51 -0.11
CA GLU A 180 27.66 -3.07 0.92
C GLU A 180 26.92 -3.17 2.28
N VAL A 181 26.21 -2.10 2.68
CA VAL A 181 25.44 -2.10 3.94
C VAL A 181 24.26 -3.07 3.86
N TYR A 182 23.61 -3.18 2.71
CA TYR A 182 22.46 -4.08 2.51
C TYR A 182 22.88 -5.54 2.69
N GLU A 183 24.04 -5.96 2.16
CA GLU A 183 24.56 -7.31 2.36
C GLU A 183 24.81 -7.63 3.84
N VAL A 184 25.44 -6.70 4.57
CA VAL A 184 25.66 -6.84 6.01
C VAL A 184 24.33 -6.92 6.75
N TYR A 185 23.39 -6.04 6.42
CA TYR A 185 22.07 -6.00 7.03
C TYR A 185 21.29 -7.31 6.85
N GLU A 186 21.25 -7.88 5.64
CA GLU A 186 20.60 -9.16 5.35
C GLU A 186 21.26 -10.32 6.08
N ARG A 187 22.60 -10.38 6.09
CA ARG A 187 23.35 -11.39 6.80
C ARG A 187 23.06 -11.38 8.30
N GLU A 188 23.01 -10.18 8.89
CA GLU A 188 22.74 -10.02 10.32
C GLU A 188 21.28 -10.39 10.66
N LEU A 189 20.29 -9.97 9.85
CA LEU A 189 18.89 -10.40 10.02
C LEU A 189 18.78 -11.92 9.98
N TYR A 190 19.41 -12.55 8.99
CA TYR A 190 19.37 -13.99 8.85
C TYR A 190 20.03 -14.70 10.04
N SER A 191 21.20 -14.23 10.49
CA SER A 191 21.92 -14.81 11.63
C SER A 191 21.12 -14.77 12.93
N MET A 192 20.31 -13.71 13.10
CA MET A 192 19.44 -13.52 14.26
C MET A 192 18.06 -14.19 14.10
N ASN A 193 17.85 -14.96 13.04
CA ASN A 193 16.55 -15.53 12.70
C ASN A 193 15.44 -14.46 12.74
N ALA A 194 15.68 -13.32 12.12
CA ALA A 194 14.79 -12.16 12.10
C ALA A 194 14.44 -11.76 10.68
N MET A 195 13.27 -11.14 10.52
CA MET A 195 12.78 -10.52 9.30
C MET A 195 12.27 -9.12 9.63
N ASP A 196 12.51 -8.14 8.78
CA ASP A 196 11.84 -6.86 8.88
C ASP A 196 10.44 -6.87 8.23
N PHE A 197 9.72 -5.75 8.25
CA PHE A 197 8.39 -5.68 7.65
C PHE A 197 8.40 -5.91 6.13
N ASP A 198 9.41 -5.39 5.42
CA ASP A 198 9.52 -5.58 3.98
C ASP A 198 9.87 -7.04 3.63
N ASP A 199 10.63 -7.71 4.50
CA ASP A 199 10.93 -9.14 4.35
C ASP A 199 9.67 -10.01 4.39
N LEU A 200 8.64 -9.64 5.11
CA LEU A 200 7.41 -10.44 5.15
C LEU A 200 6.83 -10.62 3.75
N LEU A 201 6.81 -9.56 2.96
CA LEU A 201 6.38 -9.62 1.55
C LEU A 201 7.45 -10.28 0.68
N PHE A 202 8.67 -9.80 0.76
CA PHE A 202 9.80 -10.26 -0.06
C PHE A 202 10.03 -11.76 0.08
N ARG A 203 10.14 -12.27 1.31
CA ARG A 203 10.36 -13.71 1.58
C ARG A 203 9.14 -14.56 1.22
N THR A 204 7.92 -14.03 1.36
CA THR A 204 6.72 -14.76 0.91
C THR A 204 6.73 -14.93 -0.60
N VAL A 205 7.04 -13.89 -1.36
CA VAL A 205 7.19 -13.99 -2.81
C VAL A 205 8.27 -15.01 -3.18
N ASN A 206 9.45 -14.94 -2.53
CA ASN A 206 10.53 -15.90 -2.76
C ASN A 206 10.09 -17.35 -2.53
N VAL A 207 9.36 -17.62 -1.44
CA VAL A 207 8.83 -18.97 -1.18
C VAL A 207 7.90 -19.43 -2.31
N LEU A 208 6.99 -18.59 -2.74
CA LEU A 208 6.02 -18.95 -3.78
C LEU A 208 6.65 -19.08 -5.18
N GLU A 209 7.76 -18.40 -5.44
CA GLU A 209 8.52 -18.53 -6.68
C GLU A 209 9.43 -19.76 -6.69
N LEU A 210 10.16 -19.97 -5.61
CA LEU A 210 11.15 -21.05 -5.50
C LEU A 210 10.51 -22.43 -5.29
N PHE A 211 9.30 -22.49 -4.72
CA PHE A 211 8.62 -23.73 -4.37
C PHE A 211 7.24 -23.83 -5.04
N PRO A 212 7.17 -24.33 -6.30
CA PRO A 212 5.92 -24.41 -7.06
C PRO A 212 4.80 -25.19 -6.34
N GLU A 213 5.17 -26.21 -5.56
CA GLU A 213 4.20 -26.99 -4.79
C GLU A 213 3.56 -26.19 -3.64
N VAL A 214 4.30 -25.24 -3.05
CA VAL A 214 3.77 -24.31 -2.05
C VAL A 214 2.80 -23.33 -2.72
N ARG A 215 3.23 -22.77 -3.86
CA ARG A 215 2.37 -21.88 -4.66
C ARG A 215 1.07 -22.57 -5.04
N ALA A 216 1.12 -23.77 -5.63
CA ALA A 216 -0.06 -24.53 -6.02
C ALA A 216 -1.00 -24.80 -4.82
N ARG A 217 -0.45 -25.12 -3.66
CA ARG A 217 -1.22 -25.34 -2.45
C ARG A 217 -1.97 -24.08 -1.99
N TYR A 218 -1.32 -22.91 -1.97
CA TYR A 218 -1.97 -21.66 -1.55
C TYR A 218 -2.92 -21.12 -2.62
N SER A 219 -2.61 -21.31 -3.91
CA SER A 219 -3.53 -21.00 -5.01
C SER A 219 -4.81 -21.86 -4.93
N ALA A 220 -4.67 -23.15 -4.68
CA ALA A 220 -5.82 -24.04 -4.49
C ALA A 220 -6.61 -23.75 -3.20
N ALA A 221 -5.93 -23.31 -2.14
CA ALA A 221 -6.57 -22.93 -0.88
C ALA A 221 -7.36 -21.63 -0.99
N PHE A 222 -6.82 -20.59 -1.64
CA PHE A 222 -7.45 -19.28 -1.77
C PHE A 222 -8.11 -19.12 -3.15
N ARG A 223 -9.23 -19.79 -3.35
CA ARG A 223 -9.97 -19.76 -4.63
C ARG A 223 -10.55 -18.39 -4.98
N HIS A 224 -10.75 -17.51 -4.01
CA HIS A 224 -11.24 -16.16 -4.20
C HIS A 224 -10.36 -15.18 -3.43
N VAL A 225 -9.72 -14.27 -4.15
CA VAL A 225 -8.86 -13.22 -3.59
C VAL A 225 -9.53 -11.87 -3.83
N LEU A 226 -9.71 -11.10 -2.75
CA LEU A 226 -10.33 -9.77 -2.81
C LEU A 226 -9.36 -8.76 -2.21
N VAL A 227 -9.18 -7.62 -2.88
CA VAL A 227 -8.23 -6.58 -2.47
C VAL A 227 -8.90 -5.23 -2.47
N ASP A 228 -8.84 -4.53 -1.34
CA ASP A 228 -9.29 -3.14 -1.20
C ASP A 228 -8.10 -2.19 -1.44
N GLU A 229 -8.38 -0.94 -1.86
CA GLU A 229 -7.39 0.12 -2.12
C GLU A 229 -6.25 -0.34 -3.08
N TYR A 230 -6.61 -1.03 -4.16
CA TYR A 230 -5.64 -1.67 -5.07
C TYR A 230 -4.68 -0.67 -5.72
N GLN A 231 -5.04 0.61 -5.87
CA GLN A 231 -4.19 1.68 -6.39
C GLN A 231 -2.94 1.91 -5.53
N ASP A 232 -2.96 1.56 -4.23
CA ASP A 232 -1.83 1.73 -3.31
C ASP A 232 -0.87 0.52 -3.31
N THR A 233 -1.11 -0.46 -4.21
CA THR A 233 -0.36 -1.71 -4.27
C THR A 233 1.04 -1.50 -4.83
N ASN A 234 2.08 -1.89 -4.08
CA ASN A 234 3.47 -1.89 -4.56
C ASN A 234 3.79 -3.14 -5.39
N HIS A 235 4.99 -3.17 -6.00
CA HIS A 235 5.40 -4.26 -6.89
C HIS A 235 5.41 -5.63 -6.19
N ALA A 236 5.91 -5.73 -4.97
CA ALA A 236 5.95 -7.00 -4.22
C ALA A 236 4.53 -7.51 -3.89
N GLN A 237 3.63 -6.63 -3.50
CA GLN A 237 2.22 -6.94 -3.25
C GLN A 237 1.51 -7.40 -4.53
N TYR A 238 1.73 -6.69 -5.64
CA TYR A 238 1.20 -7.09 -6.94
C TYR A 238 1.70 -8.48 -7.35
N ARG A 239 3.01 -8.73 -7.21
CA ARG A 239 3.61 -10.03 -7.52
C ARG A 239 3.04 -11.16 -6.67
N LEU A 240 2.82 -10.91 -5.38
CA LEU A 240 2.16 -11.85 -4.47
C LEU A 240 0.76 -12.23 -4.98
N LEU A 241 -0.05 -11.25 -5.38
CA LEU A 241 -1.39 -11.48 -5.92
C LEU A 241 -1.34 -12.31 -7.22
N GLN A 242 -0.39 -12.02 -8.12
CA GLN A 242 -0.19 -12.81 -9.33
C GLN A 242 0.16 -14.27 -9.02
N LEU A 243 1.00 -14.52 -8.03
CA LEU A 243 1.42 -15.88 -7.65
C LEU A 243 0.27 -16.68 -7.00
N ILE A 244 -0.57 -16.03 -6.22
CA ILE A 244 -1.70 -16.71 -5.55
C ILE A 244 -2.88 -16.89 -6.51
N ALA A 245 -3.26 -15.86 -7.25
CA ALA A 245 -4.48 -15.87 -8.06
C ALA A 245 -4.25 -16.19 -9.55
N GLY A 246 -3.01 -16.33 -9.99
CA GLY A 246 -2.67 -16.44 -11.41
C GLY A 246 -3.27 -17.64 -12.13
N GLU A 247 -3.46 -18.77 -11.44
CA GLU A 247 -4.01 -20.00 -12.02
C GLU A 247 -5.54 -19.94 -12.18
N HIS A 248 -6.25 -19.59 -11.09
CA HIS A 248 -7.72 -19.58 -11.10
C HIS A 248 -8.31 -18.23 -11.53
N ARG A 249 -7.55 -17.13 -11.49
CA ARG A 249 -7.91 -15.77 -11.91
C ARG A 249 -9.10 -15.14 -11.16
N ASN A 250 -9.59 -15.74 -10.10
CA ASN A 250 -10.67 -15.19 -9.27
C ASN A 250 -10.11 -14.12 -8.33
N LEU A 251 -9.72 -13.01 -8.91
CA LEU A 251 -9.17 -11.83 -8.24
C LEU A 251 -10.13 -10.67 -8.42
N ALA A 252 -10.76 -10.22 -7.32
CA ALA A 252 -11.58 -9.02 -7.30
C ALA A 252 -10.81 -7.89 -6.61
N VAL A 253 -10.52 -6.84 -7.34
CA VAL A 253 -9.81 -5.68 -6.81
C VAL A 253 -10.69 -4.44 -6.88
N VAL A 254 -10.62 -3.63 -5.83
CA VAL A 254 -11.28 -2.33 -5.78
C VAL A 254 -10.22 -1.26 -5.66
N GLY A 255 -10.29 -0.30 -6.56
CA GLY A 255 -9.36 0.82 -6.63
C GLY A 255 -10.06 2.15 -6.78
N ASP A 256 -9.34 3.20 -6.49
CA ASP A 256 -9.73 4.58 -6.67
C ASP A 256 -8.98 5.14 -7.88
N ASP A 257 -9.69 5.47 -8.94
CA ASP A 257 -9.14 6.13 -10.13
C ASP A 257 -9.13 7.66 -10.00
N ASP A 258 -9.59 8.17 -8.85
CA ASP A 258 -9.84 9.59 -8.63
C ASP A 258 -8.64 10.38 -8.12
N GLN A 259 -7.51 9.74 -7.88
CA GLN A 259 -6.28 10.39 -7.43
C GLN A 259 -5.49 10.96 -8.62
N CYS A 260 -6.15 11.80 -9.43
CA CYS A 260 -5.57 12.35 -10.65
C CYS A 260 -5.26 13.85 -10.55
N LEU A 261 -4.28 14.30 -11.32
CA LEU A 261 -3.97 15.71 -11.58
C LEU A 261 -4.68 16.16 -12.86
N LEU A 262 -5.04 17.44 -12.91
CA LEU A 262 -5.71 18.01 -14.08
C LEU A 262 -4.75 18.08 -15.29
N GLU A 263 -5.30 17.91 -16.49
CA GLU A 263 -4.67 18.26 -17.77
C GLU A 263 -4.06 19.67 -17.71
N GLY A 264 -2.88 19.84 -18.28
CA GLY A 264 -2.09 21.07 -18.16
C GLY A 264 -1.23 21.17 -16.90
N THR A 265 -1.25 20.17 -16.01
CA THR A 265 -0.36 20.17 -14.83
C THR A 265 1.09 19.92 -15.26
N PRO A 266 2.04 20.84 -14.89
CA PRO A 266 3.44 20.68 -15.26
C PRO A 266 4.11 19.58 -14.41
N VAL A 267 4.73 18.63 -15.06
CA VAL A 267 5.53 17.54 -14.47
C VAL A 267 7.00 17.82 -14.70
N THR A 268 7.79 17.82 -13.64
CA THR A 268 9.25 18.00 -13.74
C THR A 268 9.90 16.69 -14.15
N MET A 269 10.65 16.72 -15.25
CA MET A 269 11.40 15.57 -15.75
C MET A 269 12.72 15.40 -14.98
N ALA A 270 13.32 14.22 -15.08
CA ALA A 270 14.60 13.93 -14.41
C ALA A 270 15.78 14.80 -14.90
N ASP A 271 15.71 15.31 -16.11
CA ASP A 271 16.68 16.23 -16.70
C ASP A 271 16.48 17.71 -16.29
N GLY A 272 15.47 17.97 -15.46
CA GLY A 272 15.10 19.32 -15.01
C GLY A 272 14.17 20.07 -15.96
N SER A 273 13.83 19.52 -17.12
CA SER A 273 12.81 20.07 -18.02
C SER A 273 11.40 19.90 -17.44
N THR A 274 10.42 20.53 -18.06
CA THR A 274 9.01 20.40 -17.66
C THR A 274 8.19 20.00 -18.88
N ARG A 275 7.31 18.99 -18.70
CA ARG A 275 6.30 18.60 -19.68
C ARG A 275 4.92 18.64 -19.04
N LEU A 276 3.88 18.78 -19.84
CA LEU A 276 2.51 18.68 -19.37
C LEU A 276 2.18 17.20 -19.08
N ILE A 277 1.33 16.97 -18.08
CA ILE A 277 1.02 15.59 -17.63
C ILE A 277 0.44 14.73 -18.75
N GLU A 278 -0.36 15.31 -19.64
CA GLU A 278 -0.93 14.63 -20.80
C GLU A 278 0.09 14.26 -21.88
N GLU A 279 1.28 14.84 -21.82
CA GLU A 279 2.41 14.55 -22.74
C GLU A 279 3.30 13.42 -22.23
N ILE A 280 3.13 13.02 -20.96
CA ILE A 280 3.92 11.97 -20.33
C ILE A 280 3.56 10.61 -20.92
N ARG A 281 4.57 9.77 -21.16
CA ARG A 281 4.40 8.43 -21.74
C ARG A 281 5.11 7.39 -20.89
N PRO A 282 4.69 6.12 -20.94
CA PRO A 282 5.46 5.02 -20.35
C PRO A 282 6.91 5.01 -20.88
N GLY A 283 7.86 4.90 -19.95
CA GLY A 283 9.29 4.97 -20.24
C GLY A 283 9.95 6.32 -19.97
N ASP A 284 9.20 7.41 -19.88
CA ASP A 284 9.72 8.73 -19.49
C ASP A 284 10.33 8.68 -18.08
N LEU A 285 11.30 9.58 -17.83
CA LEU A 285 11.92 9.75 -16.52
C LEU A 285 11.41 11.05 -15.89
N VAL A 286 10.58 10.95 -14.89
CA VAL A 286 10.05 12.08 -14.12
C VAL A 286 10.76 12.23 -12.78
N LEU A 287 10.81 13.44 -12.25
CA LEU A 287 11.36 13.69 -10.93
C LEU A 287 10.32 13.27 -9.87
N SER A 288 10.67 12.30 -9.03
CA SER A 288 9.77 11.76 -8.00
C SER A 288 10.38 11.86 -6.61
N SER A 289 9.55 11.98 -5.59
CA SER A 289 9.97 12.02 -4.20
C SER A 289 10.00 10.60 -3.60
N TYR A 290 11.13 10.23 -3.02
CA TYR A 290 11.36 8.94 -2.35
C TYR A 290 11.31 9.06 -0.80
N GLY A 291 10.38 9.81 -0.27
CA GLY A 291 10.29 10.07 1.17
C GLY A 291 11.18 11.23 1.62
N SER A 292 11.63 11.30 2.82
CA SER A 292 12.48 12.31 3.51
C SER A 292 13.09 13.51 2.71
N GLY A 293 12.50 13.91 1.59
CA GLY A 293 12.96 15.03 0.74
C GLY A 293 13.98 14.62 -0.34
N ASP A 294 14.25 13.35 -0.50
CA ASP A 294 15.08 12.84 -1.59
C ASP A 294 14.25 12.79 -2.89
N VAL A 295 14.75 13.46 -3.93
CA VAL A 295 14.04 13.58 -5.20
C VAL A 295 14.95 13.01 -6.30
N ARG A 296 14.46 12.00 -7.00
CA ARG A 296 15.20 11.26 -8.04
C ARG A 296 14.37 11.07 -9.30
N GLY A 297 15.06 10.74 -10.39
CA GLY A 297 14.39 10.28 -11.61
C GLY A 297 13.69 8.93 -11.39
N ALA A 298 12.38 8.89 -11.62
CA ALA A 298 11.58 7.67 -11.63
C ALA A 298 11.06 7.42 -13.04
N ARG A 299 11.11 6.15 -13.48
CA ARG A 299 10.57 5.76 -14.77
C ARG A 299 9.05 5.63 -14.68
N VAL A 300 8.34 6.29 -15.57
CA VAL A 300 6.89 6.12 -15.74
C VAL A 300 6.64 4.72 -16.28
N THR A 301 5.88 3.93 -15.55
CA THR A 301 5.50 2.56 -15.94
C THR A 301 4.24 2.54 -16.76
N ASP A 302 3.28 3.41 -16.40
CA ASP A 302 1.99 3.51 -17.07
C ASP A 302 1.39 4.90 -16.93
N VAL A 303 0.38 5.23 -17.75
CA VAL A 303 -0.33 6.50 -17.74
C VAL A 303 -1.83 6.21 -17.87
N PHE A 304 -2.61 6.79 -16.95
CA PHE A 304 -4.05 6.66 -16.93
C PHE A 304 -4.70 8.03 -17.05
N SER A 305 -5.87 8.09 -17.67
CA SER A 305 -6.68 9.32 -17.74
C SER A 305 -8.13 9.02 -17.41
N SER A 306 -8.77 9.92 -16.68
CA SER A 306 -10.20 9.86 -16.36
C SER A 306 -10.86 11.24 -16.53
N GLN A 307 -12.18 11.27 -16.72
CA GLN A 307 -12.94 12.53 -16.80
C GLN A 307 -13.70 12.74 -15.49
N ARG A 308 -13.57 13.95 -14.92
CA ARG A 308 -14.23 14.35 -13.68
C ARG A 308 -14.95 15.68 -13.83
N THR A 309 -16.00 15.87 -13.05
CA THR A 309 -16.81 17.09 -13.00
C THR A 309 -16.49 17.98 -11.81
N ASP A 310 -15.72 17.47 -10.82
CA ASP A 310 -15.32 18.17 -9.60
C ASP A 310 -13.81 18.06 -9.33
N GLY A 311 -13.26 19.08 -8.71
CA GLY A 311 -11.86 19.14 -8.35
C GLY A 311 -11.58 20.19 -7.27
N ILE A 312 -10.38 20.10 -6.67
CA ILE A 312 -9.88 21.10 -5.73
C ILE A 312 -8.80 21.92 -6.40
N ARG A 313 -8.96 23.23 -6.35
CA ARG A 313 -7.97 24.19 -6.78
C ARG A 313 -7.18 24.70 -5.57
N ILE A 314 -5.87 24.49 -5.59
CA ILE A 314 -4.96 24.96 -4.56
C ILE A 314 -4.10 26.08 -5.17
N ARG A 315 -4.27 27.29 -4.64
CA ARG A 315 -3.45 28.45 -5.05
C ARG A 315 -2.53 28.86 -3.90
N THR A 316 -1.23 28.87 -4.16
CA THR A 316 -0.22 29.30 -3.19
C THR A 316 -0.14 30.84 -3.15
N ARG A 317 0.38 31.38 -2.04
CA ARG A 317 0.63 32.83 -1.91
C ARG A 317 1.60 33.34 -2.98
N GLY A 318 2.48 32.49 -3.50
CA GLY A 318 3.42 32.83 -4.60
C GLY A 318 2.80 32.73 -6.00
N GLY A 319 1.49 32.60 -6.12
CA GLY A 319 0.76 32.59 -7.39
C GLY A 319 0.76 31.24 -8.13
N ARG A 320 1.41 30.21 -7.61
CA ARG A 320 1.34 28.86 -8.19
C ARG A 320 -0.03 28.26 -7.92
N GLU A 321 -0.57 27.60 -8.90
CA GLU A 321 -1.85 26.92 -8.84
C GLU A 321 -1.70 25.46 -9.26
N ILE A 322 -2.41 24.56 -8.59
CA ILE A 322 -2.57 23.17 -8.97
C ILE A 322 -4.04 22.81 -8.80
N VAL A 323 -4.56 22.03 -9.73
CA VAL A 323 -5.92 21.47 -9.64
C VAL A 323 -5.80 19.95 -9.66
N SER A 324 -6.47 19.32 -8.74
CA SER A 324 -6.47 17.86 -8.61
C SER A 324 -7.82 17.36 -8.14
N THR A 325 -8.01 16.06 -8.15
CA THR A 325 -9.15 15.45 -7.48
C THR A 325 -9.11 15.71 -5.97
N PRO A 326 -10.27 15.71 -5.28
CA PRO A 326 -10.35 15.97 -3.84
C PRO A 326 -9.52 15.03 -2.98
N GLU A 327 -9.25 13.83 -3.46
CA GLU A 327 -8.55 12.74 -2.77
C GLU A 327 -7.03 12.80 -2.94
N HIS A 328 -6.54 13.62 -3.87
CA HIS A 328 -5.11 13.68 -4.18
C HIS A 328 -4.28 14.23 -3.02
N THR A 329 -3.23 13.52 -2.64
CA THR A 329 -2.31 13.94 -1.58
C THR A 329 -1.20 14.82 -2.15
N HIS A 330 -1.12 16.07 -1.66
CA HIS A 330 -0.11 17.03 -2.08
C HIS A 330 1.02 17.13 -1.05
N PHE A 331 2.27 17.05 -1.54
CA PHE A 331 3.46 17.30 -0.75
C PHE A 331 4.00 18.70 -1.05
N ALA A 332 4.18 19.51 0.00
CA ALA A 332 4.78 20.82 -0.13
C ALA A 332 6.08 20.89 0.66
N GLY A 333 7.17 21.24 -0.02
CA GLY A 333 8.45 21.55 0.59
C GLY A 333 8.74 23.03 0.47
N PHE A 334 9.43 23.61 1.46
CA PHE A 334 9.95 24.95 1.31
C PHE A 334 11.32 25.11 1.98
N ARG A 335 12.15 25.99 1.42
CA ARG A 335 13.44 26.31 2.00
C ARG A 335 13.34 27.50 2.93
N MET A 336 13.81 27.34 4.16
CA MET A 336 14.07 28.44 5.07
C MET A 336 15.54 28.36 5.49
N GLY A 337 16.35 29.32 5.04
CA GLY A 337 17.78 29.30 5.27
C GLY A 337 18.51 28.20 4.51
N LEU A 338 19.57 27.64 5.09
CA LEU A 338 20.42 26.61 4.51
C LEU A 338 19.88 25.18 4.70
N THR A 339 18.81 25.00 5.45
CA THR A 339 18.26 23.66 5.76
C THR A 339 16.92 23.46 5.08
N PRO A 340 16.76 22.47 4.19
CA PRO A 340 15.46 22.08 3.66
C PRO A 340 14.56 21.62 4.80
N GLN A 341 13.39 22.20 4.93
CA GLN A 341 12.39 21.75 5.91
C GLN A 341 11.19 21.19 5.16
N LEU A 342 10.84 19.96 5.49
CA LEU A 342 9.65 19.31 4.96
C LEU A 342 8.41 19.80 5.71
N HIS A 343 7.46 20.35 4.98
CA HIS A 343 6.13 20.65 5.48
C HIS A 343 5.15 19.70 4.78
N MET A 344 4.33 19.03 5.53
CA MET A 344 3.23 18.26 4.97
C MET A 344 1.98 19.13 4.91
N THR A 345 1.44 19.29 3.72
CA THR A 345 0.12 19.86 3.50
C THR A 345 -0.89 18.72 3.59
N TYR A 346 -1.90 18.85 4.42
CA TYR A 346 -2.97 17.88 4.53
C TYR A 346 -4.30 18.50 4.20
N LEU A 347 -5.20 17.71 3.64
CA LEU A 347 -6.58 18.06 3.38
C LEU A 347 -7.48 17.25 4.32
N MET A 348 -8.30 17.94 5.09
CA MET A 348 -9.36 17.31 5.87
C MET A 348 -10.70 17.65 5.24
N ARG A 349 -11.56 16.65 5.04
CA ARG A 349 -12.91 16.82 4.50
C ARG A 349 -13.96 16.44 5.54
N ARG A 350 -15.00 17.24 5.64
CA ARG A 350 -16.20 16.92 6.42
C ARG A 350 -17.44 17.08 5.53
N ALA A 351 -18.26 16.03 5.45
CA ALA A 351 -19.38 15.93 4.53
C ALA A 351 -20.38 17.11 4.58
N SER A 352 -20.52 17.78 5.75
CA SER A 352 -21.45 18.89 5.92
C SER A 352 -20.80 20.26 6.07
N ARG A 353 -19.47 20.38 6.09
CA ARG A 353 -18.73 21.62 6.38
C ARG A 353 -17.59 21.95 5.43
N GLY A 354 -17.45 21.22 4.32
CA GLY A 354 -16.45 21.48 3.29
C GLY A 354 -15.07 20.91 3.60
N CYS A 355 -14.05 21.46 2.95
CA CYS A 355 -12.67 21.00 3.04
C CYS A 355 -11.79 22.01 3.78
N ARG A 356 -10.84 21.53 4.54
CA ARG A 356 -9.81 22.35 5.19
C ARG A 356 -8.42 21.89 4.74
N VAL A 357 -7.63 22.81 4.22
CA VAL A 357 -6.21 22.60 3.91
C VAL A 357 -5.40 23.09 5.10
N GLY A 358 -4.51 22.26 5.62
CA GLY A 358 -3.59 22.63 6.68
C GLY A 358 -2.16 22.25 6.35
N VAL A 359 -1.21 22.95 6.94
CA VAL A 359 0.21 22.61 6.86
C VAL A 359 0.68 22.28 8.27
N THR A 360 1.33 21.13 8.44
CA THR A 360 1.88 20.75 9.75
C THR A 360 3.37 20.50 9.68
N ARG A 361 4.01 20.86 10.76
CA ARG A 361 5.41 20.62 11.06
C ARG A 361 5.50 20.28 12.54
N THR A 362 5.87 19.07 12.85
CA THR A 362 6.08 18.70 14.26
C THR A 362 7.54 18.32 14.45
N TYR A 363 8.18 18.98 15.40
CA TYR A 363 9.52 18.63 15.85
C TYR A 363 9.39 17.83 17.15
N THR A 364 9.97 16.67 17.17
CA THR A 364 10.25 15.95 18.42
C THR A 364 11.70 15.49 18.28
N ASP A 365 12.55 15.88 19.19
CA ASP A 365 13.98 15.53 19.18
C ASP A 365 14.71 15.95 17.90
N GLY A 366 14.35 17.11 17.34
CA GLY A 366 14.94 17.64 16.10
C GLY A 366 14.46 16.99 14.81
N GLN A 367 13.52 16.04 14.88
CA GLN A 367 12.94 15.38 13.70
C GLN A 367 11.53 15.87 13.41
N VAL A 368 11.22 16.01 12.11
CA VAL A 368 9.85 16.30 11.66
C VAL A 368 9.03 15.02 11.73
N LYS A 369 7.95 15.02 12.55
CA LYS A 369 6.99 13.91 12.63
C LYS A 369 5.61 14.38 12.12
N PRO A 370 5.40 14.43 10.81
CA PRO A 370 4.22 15.04 10.21
C PRO A 370 2.91 14.36 10.65
N VAL A 371 2.90 13.04 10.73
CA VAL A 371 1.70 12.27 11.14
C VAL A 371 1.25 12.64 12.55
N ILE A 372 2.19 12.76 13.49
CA ILE A 372 1.88 13.17 14.87
C ILE A 372 1.36 14.62 14.90
N GLY A 373 1.95 15.50 14.10
CA GLY A 373 1.50 16.88 14.00
C GLY A 373 0.07 17.01 13.44
N ILE A 374 -0.30 16.21 12.46
CA ILE A 374 -1.67 16.14 11.94
C ILE A 374 -2.61 15.64 13.02
N GLN A 375 -2.26 14.55 13.71
CA GLN A 375 -3.06 13.98 14.78
C GLN A 375 -3.28 14.98 15.93
N GLN A 376 -2.23 15.67 16.36
CA GLN A 376 -2.34 16.69 17.42
C GLN A 376 -3.25 17.84 17.00
N ARG A 377 -3.12 18.35 15.77
CA ARG A 377 -4.00 19.41 15.27
C ARG A 377 -5.45 18.96 15.12
N CYS A 378 -5.69 17.75 14.63
CA CYS A 378 -7.03 17.19 14.59
C CYS A 378 -7.65 17.13 16.01
N ASN A 379 -6.88 16.73 17.01
CA ASN A 379 -7.34 16.65 18.40
C ASN A 379 -7.54 18.02 19.05
N GLN A 380 -6.67 19.00 18.79
CA GLN A 380 -6.72 20.33 19.39
C GLN A 380 -7.76 21.25 18.76
N GLU A 381 -7.88 21.21 17.43
CA GLU A 381 -8.75 22.14 16.71
C GLU A 381 -10.18 21.58 16.51
N HIS A 382 -10.37 20.29 16.71
CA HIS A 382 -11.59 19.56 16.37
C HIS A 382 -11.94 18.47 17.37
N ALA A 383 -11.73 18.71 18.66
CA ALA A 383 -12.10 17.78 19.73
C ALA A 383 -13.56 17.31 19.62
N ASP A 384 -14.45 18.15 19.07
CA ASP A 384 -15.89 17.88 18.93
C ASP A 384 -16.29 17.40 17.53
N ALA A 385 -15.33 17.22 16.63
CA ALA A 385 -15.67 16.98 15.23
C ALA A 385 -14.66 16.03 14.60
N ALA A 386 -15.09 14.83 14.32
CA ALA A 386 -14.37 13.93 13.43
C ALA A 386 -14.19 14.58 12.05
N TRP A 387 -13.01 15.16 11.83
CA TRP A 387 -12.52 15.46 10.50
C TRP A 387 -11.72 14.23 10.04
N VAL A 388 -12.11 13.67 8.94
CA VAL A 388 -11.40 12.54 8.32
C VAL A 388 -10.64 13.08 7.14
#